data_0299ec6365f5f61d750207af945a9852
#
_entry.id   0299ec6365f5f61d750207af945a9852
#
_cell.length_a   1.000
_cell.length_b   1.000
_cell.length_c   1.000
_cell.angle_alpha   90.00
_cell.angle_beta   90.00
_cell.angle_gamma   90.00
#
_symmetry.space_group_name_H-M   'P 1'
#
loop_
_entity.id
_entity.type
_entity.pdbx_description
1 polymer ?
#
loop_
_entity_poly.entity_id
_entity_poly.type
_entity_poly.pdbx_seq_one_letter_code
_entity_poly.pdbx_strand_id
1 'polypeptide(L)'
;MSTDSEAPAPNSSHKGVVGLQNMGNTCYANTTIQLLRAVPELNAFILREDLEAACQDVSSVPAKILLGYQDLIKSMWGAYKPAYVRPLGFLTVIRDAVRGGLYESFGMARQNDSHEYLVYLLDNFHEALNEKKDSGAKDAVVPAGATMAEQAAIGWTNYVQRHTSPMIDLFFGLMRKTIECQGCMAKSYQWETFNVFKIPCKGDSLQEWFRTECAPTDIEDYACESCQTAEKGRQKAHLFSHVWRLPSSLFLAIKRFSLDGRKDMTPCPYDGSPISFAEHFAEESDHESKEWRYECRGVADHHGGMRGGHYSAQMAHPVSNEWWWVDDPISQSMPSPRFGSSNYVLYMRRISTIV
;
A
#
# COMPACT_ATOMS: atom_id res chain seq x y z
N MET A 1 7.39 17.09 48.31
CA MET A 1 6.79 17.98 47.30
C MET A 1 6.86 17.20 46.00
N SER A 2 5.78 16.50 45.71
CA SER A 2 5.59 15.74 44.48
C SER A 2 5.10 16.71 43.40
N THR A 3 5.91 16.91 42.36
CA THR A 3 5.50 17.63 41.16
C THR A 3 4.72 16.66 40.28
N ASP A 4 3.40 16.69 40.37
CA ASP A 4 2.52 16.09 39.39
C ASP A 4 2.74 16.84 38.06
N SER A 5 3.41 16.18 37.12
CA SER A 5 3.48 16.67 35.74
C SER A 5 2.11 16.41 35.10
N GLU A 6 1.25 17.41 35.08
CA GLU A 6 0.02 17.40 34.29
C GLU A 6 0.37 17.04 32.85
N ALA A 7 -0.24 15.96 32.33
CA ALA A 7 -0.20 15.64 30.92
C ALA A 7 -0.77 16.84 30.12
N PRO A 8 -0.13 17.27 29.03
CA PRO A 8 -0.61 18.42 28.27
C PRO A 8 -2.04 18.18 27.78
N ALA A 9 -2.92 19.14 28.03
CA ALA A 9 -4.30 19.10 27.61
C ALA A 9 -4.40 18.87 26.08
N PRO A 10 -5.32 18.02 25.60
CA PRO A 10 -5.43 17.71 24.18
C PRO A 10 -5.77 18.98 23.40
N ASN A 11 -4.91 19.32 22.43
CA ASN A 11 -5.03 20.50 21.59
C ASN A 11 -6.33 20.41 20.76
N SER A 12 -7.29 21.27 21.02
CA SER A 12 -8.69 21.20 20.55
C SER A 12 -8.89 21.55 19.05
N SER A 13 -7.84 21.82 18.29
CA SER A 13 -7.94 22.43 16.96
C SER A 13 -7.99 21.47 15.77
N HIS A 14 -7.66 20.16 15.92
CA HIS A 14 -7.54 19.29 14.77
C HIS A 14 -8.51 18.11 14.83
N LYS A 15 -9.63 18.23 14.10
CA LYS A 15 -10.58 17.12 13.90
C LYS A 15 -9.85 15.95 13.23
N GLY A 16 -10.16 14.73 13.64
CA GLY A 16 -9.59 13.54 13.05
C GLY A 16 -8.22 13.11 13.61
N VAL A 17 -7.50 13.96 14.35
CA VAL A 17 -6.26 13.57 15.02
C VAL A 17 -6.58 12.99 16.39
N VAL A 18 -6.77 11.67 16.44
CA VAL A 18 -7.07 10.94 17.66
C VAL A 18 -6.38 9.60 17.64
N GLY A 19 -5.82 9.16 18.77
CA GLY A 19 -5.21 7.84 18.92
C GLY A 19 -6.26 6.73 18.96
N LEU A 20 -5.80 5.49 18.77
CA LEU A 20 -6.62 4.28 18.83
C LEU A 20 -6.13 3.41 19.99
N GLN A 21 -7.05 3.00 20.88
CA GLN A 21 -6.66 2.11 21.98
C GLN A 21 -6.15 0.78 21.44
N ASN A 22 -5.01 0.31 21.97
CA ASN A 22 -4.53 -1.03 21.70
C ASN A 22 -5.43 -2.04 22.42
N MET A 23 -6.03 -2.93 21.66
CA MET A 23 -6.99 -3.94 22.13
C MET A 23 -6.34 -5.31 22.39
N GLY A 24 -5.01 -5.35 22.49
CA GLY A 24 -4.20 -6.55 22.63
C GLY A 24 -3.45 -6.90 21.34
N ASN A 25 -2.18 -6.45 21.25
CA ASN A 25 -1.31 -6.61 20.08
C ASN A 25 -1.87 -6.01 18.77
N THR A 26 -2.72 -4.97 18.83
CA THR A 26 -3.37 -4.37 17.67
C THR A 26 -2.64 -3.12 17.15
N CYS A 27 -1.42 -2.85 17.60
CA CYS A 27 -0.64 -1.69 17.13
C CYS A 27 -0.43 -1.70 15.60
N TYR A 28 -0.27 -2.87 14.97
CA TYR A 28 -0.18 -3.01 13.53
C TYR A 28 -1.44 -2.50 12.81
N ALA A 29 -2.62 -2.85 13.34
CA ALA A 29 -3.91 -2.39 12.80
C ALA A 29 -4.12 -0.90 13.05
N ASN A 30 -3.84 -0.41 14.27
CA ASN A 30 -3.94 0.99 14.62
C ASN A 30 -3.07 1.86 13.70
N THR A 31 -1.80 1.45 13.50
CA THR A 31 -0.86 2.14 12.60
C THR A 31 -1.35 2.16 11.16
N THR A 32 -1.85 1.03 10.64
CA THR A 32 -2.40 0.96 9.27
C THR A 32 -3.61 1.88 9.11
N ILE A 33 -4.54 1.90 10.07
CA ILE A 33 -5.70 2.81 10.07
C ILE A 33 -5.24 4.27 10.04
N GLN A 34 -4.20 4.63 10.80
CA GLN A 34 -3.65 5.98 10.81
C GLN A 34 -3.03 6.37 9.46
N LEU A 35 -2.34 5.44 8.78
CA LEU A 35 -1.80 5.67 7.43
C LEU A 35 -2.93 5.88 6.41
N LEU A 36 -3.95 5.03 6.42
CA LEU A 36 -5.11 5.17 5.52
C LEU A 36 -5.86 6.49 5.79
N ARG A 37 -5.95 6.91 7.05
CA ARG A 37 -6.53 8.20 7.43
C ARG A 37 -5.71 9.40 6.92
N ALA A 38 -4.43 9.24 6.62
CA ALA A 38 -3.60 10.28 6.01
C ALA A 38 -3.93 10.53 4.53
N VAL A 39 -4.72 9.65 3.87
CA VAL A 39 -5.10 9.77 2.46
C VAL A 39 -6.35 10.62 2.32
N PRO A 40 -6.26 11.88 1.83
CA PRO A 40 -7.40 12.80 1.79
C PRO A 40 -8.54 12.30 0.92
N GLU A 41 -8.22 11.75 -0.26
CA GLU A 41 -9.18 11.28 -1.24
C GLU A 41 -9.96 10.06 -0.70
N LEU A 42 -9.27 9.15 0.01
CA LEU A 42 -9.92 8.02 0.69
C LEU A 42 -10.88 8.51 1.79
N ASN A 43 -10.45 9.46 2.62
CA ASN A 43 -11.31 10.00 3.68
C ASN A 43 -12.56 10.68 3.10
N ALA A 44 -12.39 11.49 2.05
CA ALA A 44 -13.51 12.16 1.39
C ALA A 44 -14.52 11.13 0.84
N PHE A 45 -14.03 10.03 0.30
CA PHE A 45 -14.89 8.94 -0.20
C PHE A 45 -15.56 8.17 0.95
N ILE A 46 -14.79 7.76 1.97
CA ILE A 46 -15.29 6.96 3.10
C ILE A 46 -16.32 7.71 3.95
N LEU A 47 -16.16 9.02 4.13
CA LEU A 47 -17.06 9.83 4.96
C LEU A 47 -18.37 10.22 4.26
N ARG A 48 -18.60 9.79 3.02
CA ARG A 48 -19.87 10.04 2.31
C ARG A 48 -21.04 9.37 3.04
N GLU A 49 -22.20 10.03 3.00
CA GLU A 49 -23.44 9.49 3.59
C GLU A 49 -23.97 8.28 2.79
N ASP A 50 -23.72 8.26 1.49
CA ASP A 50 -24.20 7.24 0.54
C ASP A 50 -23.21 6.09 0.30
N LEU A 51 -22.19 5.90 1.15
CA LEU A 51 -21.18 4.84 0.98
C LEU A 51 -21.79 3.44 0.94
N GLU A 52 -22.81 3.18 1.77
CA GLU A 52 -23.51 1.91 1.78
C GLU A 52 -24.18 1.61 0.43
N ALA A 53 -24.77 2.63 -0.19
CA ALA A 53 -25.41 2.51 -1.50
C ALA A 53 -24.38 2.29 -2.64
N ALA A 54 -23.11 2.64 -2.41
CA ALA A 54 -22.03 2.36 -3.36
C ALA A 54 -21.52 0.91 -3.29
N CYS A 55 -21.82 0.16 -2.22
CA CYS A 55 -21.46 -1.25 -2.11
C CYS A 55 -22.31 -2.11 -3.04
N GLN A 56 -21.67 -3.04 -3.76
CA GLN A 56 -22.37 -3.92 -4.70
C GLN A 56 -23.26 -4.96 -3.99
N ASP A 57 -22.81 -5.43 -2.83
CA ASP A 57 -23.54 -6.33 -1.94
C ASP A 57 -23.20 -5.98 -0.49
N VAL A 58 -24.11 -5.27 0.20
CA VAL A 58 -23.94 -4.86 1.61
C VAL A 58 -23.87 -6.05 2.58
N SER A 59 -24.36 -7.22 2.20
CA SER A 59 -24.29 -8.44 3.02
C SER A 59 -22.91 -9.11 2.95
N SER A 60 -22.11 -8.78 1.95
CA SER A 60 -20.78 -9.36 1.73
C SER A 60 -19.79 -9.03 2.84
N VAL A 61 -18.79 -9.89 3.02
CA VAL A 61 -17.71 -9.66 3.98
C VAL A 61 -16.93 -8.38 3.65
N PRO A 62 -16.54 -8.11 2.39
CA PRO A 62 -15.87 -6.87 2.03
C PRO A 62 -16.68 -5.62 2.39
N ALA A 63 -17.98 -5.59 2.10
CA ALA A 63 -18.84 -4.44 2.43
C ALA A 63 -18.93 -4.22 3.94
N LYS A 64 -19.05 -5.27 4.75
CA LYS A 64 -19.05 -5.17 6.22
C LYS A 64 -17.74 -4.57 6.73
N ILE A 65 -16.59 -4.95 6.15
CA ILE A 65 -15.29 -4.39 6.50
C ILE A 65 -15.23 -2.90 6.15
N LEU A 66 -15.64 -2.53 4.95
CA LEU A 66 -15.65 -1.13 4.49
C LEU A 66 -16.55 -0.25 5.37
N LEU A 67 -17.78 -0.70 5.64
CA LEU A 67 -18.73 0.05 6.48
C LEU A 67 -18.28 0.12 7.94
N GLY A 68 -17.71 -0.97 8.48
CA GLY A 68 -17.11 -0.95 9.80
C GLY A 68 -15.91 0.02 9.89
N TYR A 69 -15.13 0.12 8.81
CA TYR A 69 -14.07 1.14 8.72
C TYR A 69 -14.66 2.56 8.65
N GLN A 70 -15.74 2.78 7.89
CA GLN A 70 -16.45 4.06 7.85
C GLN A 70 -16.89 4.51 9.25
N ASP A 71 -17.51 3.61 10.02
CA ASP A 71 -17.98 3.91 11.38
C ASP A 71 -16.82 4.31 12.30
N LEU A 72 -15.69 3.61 12.19
CA LEU A 72 -14.49 3.96 12.93
C LEU A 72 -13.99 5.36 12.54
N ILE A 73 -13.88 5.64 11.23
CA ILE A 73 -13.42 6.95 10.74
C ILE A 73 -14.41 8.07 11.14
N LYS A 74 -15.70 7.84 11.03
CA LYS A 74 -16.73 8.80 11.52
C LYS A 74 -16.53 9.12 13.01
N SER A 75 -16.21 8.12 13.83
CA SER A 75 -15.94 8.33 15.26
C SER A 75 -14.68 9.16 15.51
N MET A 76 -13.66 9.06 14.65
CA MET A 76 -12.42 9.83 14.74
C MET A 76 -12.59 11.28 14.24
N TRP A 77 -13.48 11.51 13.26
CA TRP A 77 -13.76 12.84 12.67
C TRP A 77 -14.95 13.56 13.29
N GLY A 78 -15.65 12.93 14.22
CA GLY A 78 -16.84 13.50 14.86
C GLY A 78 -16.62 14.87 15.52
N ALA A 79 -17.72 15.54 15.82
CA ALA A 79 -17.69 16.86 16.48
C ALA A 79 -17.11 16.79 17.90
N TYR A 80 -17.37 15.69 18.61
CA TYR A 80 -16.78 15.42 19.93
C TYR A 80 -15.41 14.76 19.72
N LYS A 81 -14.36 15.32 20.30
CA LYS A 81 -13.00 14.79 20.26
C LYS A 81 -12.70 14.04 21.57
N PRO A 82 -12.76 12.70 21.56
CA PRO A 82 -12.32 11.92 22.71
C PRO A 82 -10.79 11.97 22.83
N ALA A 83 -10.25 11.62 24.00
CA ALA A 83 -8.80 11.48 24.19
C ALA A 83 -8.23 10.39 23.27
N TYR A 84 -8.97 9.32 23.06
CA TYR A 84 -8.68 8.24 22.10
C TYR A 84 -9.99 7.55 21.70
N VAL A 85 -9.96 6.81 20.59
CA VAL A 85 -11.07 5.96 20.14
C VAL A 85 -10.75 4.50 20.42
N ARG A 86 -11.77 3.73 20.79
CA ARG A 86 -11.68 2.27 20.94
C ARG A 86 -12.14 1.63 19.62
N PRO A 87 -11.24 1.00 18.84
CA PRO A 87 -11.60 0.41 17.53
C PRO A 87 -12.31 -0.94 17.65
N LEU A 88 -12.96 -1.23 18.80
CA LEU A 88 -13.52 -2.54 19.12
C LEU A 88 -14.55 -3.02 18.09
N GLY A 89 -15.45 -2.13 17.64
CA GLY A 89 -16.47 -2.45 16.64
C GLY A 89 -15.83 -2.93 15.35
N PHE A 90 -14.91 -2.15 14.80
CA PHE A 90 -14.18 -2.51 13.58
C PHE A 90 -13.36 -3.79 13.72
N LEU A 91 -12.60 -3.94 14.81
CA LEU A 91 -11.82 -5.15 15.05
C LEU A 91 -12.70 -6.39 15.24
N THR A 92 -13.93 -6.24 15.73
CA THR A 92 -14.90 -7.33 15.79
C THR A 92 -15.33 -7.76 14.40
N VAL A 93 -15.62 -6.81 13.51
CA VAL A 93 -15.92 -7.09 12.09
C VAL A 93 -14.76 -7.83 11.43
N ILE A 94 -13.53 -7.37 11.62
CA ILE A 94 -12.33 -8.05 11.08
C ILE A 94 -12.24 -9.48 11.63
N ARG A 95 -12.34 -9.66 12.94
CA ARG A 95 -12.27 -11.00 13.55
C ARG A 95 -13.29 -11.98 12.97
N ASP A 96 -14.51 -11.51 12.78
CA ASP A 96 -15.57 -12.36 12.23
C ASP A 96 -15.36 -12.63 10.73
N ALA A 97 -14.82 -11.67 9.98
CA ALA A 97 -14.49 -11.77 8.57
C ALA A 97 -13.37 -12.78 8.25
N VAL A 98 -12.34 -12.88 9.12
CA VAL A 98 -11.16 -13.71 8.88
C VAL A 98 -11.25 -15.12 9.47
N ARG A 99 -12.32 -15.44 10.17
CA ARG A 99 -12.48 -16.71 10.89
C ARG A 99 -12.36 -17.91 9.96
N GLY A 100 -11.41 -18.82 10.27
CA GLY A 100 -11.17 -20.03 9.49
C GLY A 100 -10.57 -19.77 8.10
N GLY A 101 -10.14 -18.55 7.78
CA GLY A 101 -9.53 -18.18 6.51
C GLY A 101 -8.02 -17.97 6.59
N LEU A 102 -7.43 -17.59 5.46
CA LEU A 102 -5.99 -17.34 5.33
C LEU A 102 -5.47 -16.26 6.30
N TYR A 103 -6.29 -15.27 6.61
CA TYR A 103 -5.95 -14.13 7.46
C TYR A 103 -6.47 -14.27 8.91
N GLU A 104 -6.74 -15.48 9.37
CA GLU A 104 -7.33 -15.72 10.70
C GLU A 104 -6.51 -15.08 11.84
N SER A 105 -5.19 -14.94 11.66
CA SER A 105 -4.29 -14.28 12.62
C SER A 105 -4.71 -12.85 12.95
N PHE A 106 -5.33 -12.10 12.01
CA PHE A 106 -5.83 -10.73 12.25
C PHE A 106 -7.02 -10.68 13.23
N GLY A 107 -7.72 -11.80 13.41
CA GLY A 107 -8.79 -11.95 14.39
C GLY A 107 -8.33 -12.37 15.78
N MET A 108 -7.03 -12.67 15.95
CA MET A 108 -6.44 -13.18 17.18
C MET A 108 -5.67 -12.07 17.91
N ALA A 109 -5.49 -12.22 19.24
CA ALA A 109 -4.65 -11.32 20.03
C ALA A 109 -3.15 -11.63 19.80
N ARG A 110 -2.71 -11.55 18.54
CA ARG A 110 -1.32 -11.79 18.09
C ARG A 110 -0.77 -10.57 17.38
N GLN A 111 0.55 -10.45 17.42
CA GLN A 111 1.23 -9.48 16.56
C GLN A 111 1.16 -9.95 15.11
N ASN A 112 0.85 -9.01 14.21
CA ASN A 112 0.76 -9.25 12.77
C ASN A 112 1.53 -8.16 12.01
N ASP A 113 1.69 -8.37 10.72
CA ASP A 113 2.37 -7.44 9.85
C ASP A 113 1.42 -6.32 9.37
N SER A 114 1.83 -5.06 9.59
CA SER A 114 1.03 -3.89 9.19
C SER A 114 0.92 -3.74 7.67
N HIS A 115 1.93 -4.19 6.90
CA HIS A 115 1.86 -4.20 5.45
C HIS A 115 0.84 -5.23 4.94
N GLU A 116 0.85 -6.46 5.49
CA GLU A 116 -0.14 -7.48 5.12
C GLU A 116 -1.56 -7.02 5.48
N TYR A 117 -1.71 -6.35 6.61
CA TYR A 117 -3.01 -5.81 7.02
C TYR A 117 -3.46 -4.65 6.11
N LEU A 118 -2.53 -3.80 5.65
CA LEU A 118 -2.80 -2.75 4.68
C LEU A 118 -3.32 -3.33 3.36
N VAL A 119 -2.64 -4.32 2.80
CA VAL A 119 -3.06 -5.01 1.57
C VAL A 119 -4.44 -5.62 1.77
N TYR A 120 -4.65 -6.33 2.88
CA TYR A 120 -5.95 -6.94 3.21
C TYR A 120 -7.09 -5.91 3.23
N LEU A 121 -6.88 -4.73 3.83
CA LEU A 121 -7.90 -3.68 3.86
C LEU A 121 -8.17 -3.09 2.48
N LEU A 122 -7.11 -2.76 1.71
CA LEU A 122 -7.26 -2.19 0.37
C LEU A 122 -8.00 -3.14 -0.58
N ASP A 123 -7.69 -4.45 -0.52
CA ASP A 123 -8.36 -5.47 -1.34
C ASP A 123 -9.84 -5.60 -0.95
N ASN A 124 -10.17 -5.60 0.35
CA ASN A 124 -11.56 -5.66 0.78
C ASN A 124 -12.33 -4.37 0.45
N PHE A 125 -11.71 -3.20 0.55
CA PHE A 125 -12.35 -1.94 0.12
C PHE A 125 -12.62 -1.93 -1.38
N HIS A 126 -11.67 -2.43 -2.18
CA HIS A 126 -11.88 -2.62 -3.60
C HIS A 126 -13.04 -3.58 -3.88
N GLU A 127 -13.02 -4.77 -3.29
CA GLU A 127 -14.03 -5.79 -3.52
C GLU A 127 -15.45 -5.38 -3.10
N ALA A 128 -15.58 -4.58 -2.03
CA ALA A 128 -16.88 -4.03 -1.61
C ALA A 128 -17.51 -3.12 -2.67
N LEU A 129 -16.66 -2.41 -3.41
CA LEU A 129 -17.02 -1.36 -4.38
C LEU A 129 -16.86 -1.80 -5.83
N ASN A 130 -16.45 -3.04 -6.08
CA ASN A 130 -16.13 -3.53 -7.42
C ASN A 130 -17.38 -3.69 -8.30
N GLU A 131 -17.65 -2.70 -9.14
CA GLU A 131 -18.79 -2.65 -10.06
C GLU A 131 -18.77 -3.75 -11.13
N LYS A 132 -17.63 -4.41 -11.34
CA LYS A 132 -17.39 -5.37 -12.43
C LYS A 132 -17.11 -6.79 -11.96
N LYS A 133 -17.31 -7.09 -10.69
CA LYS A 133 -16.94 -8.37 -10.06
C LYS A 133 -17.40 -9.60 -10.85
N ASP A 134 -18.63 -9.59 -11.37
CA ASP A 134 -19.23 -10.70 -12.08
C ASP A 134 -19.50 -10.36 -13.57
N SER A 135 -18.65 -9.53 -14.17
CA SER A 135 -18.86 -9.06 -15.55
C SER A 135 -18.84 -10.17 -16.62
N GLY A 136 -18.25 -11.35 -16.29
CA GLY A 136 -18.06 -12.43 -17.26
C GLY A 136 -17.12 -12.03 -18.43
N ALA A 137 -16.43 -10.91 -18.32
CA ALA A 137 -15.58 -10.37 -19.35
C ALA A 137 -14.42 -11.34 -19.66
N LYS A 138 -14.16 -11.54 -20.95
CA LYS A 138 -13.02 -12.33 -21.44
C LYS A 138 -11.87 -11.40 -21.70
N ASP A 139 -10.65 -11.90 -21.44
CA ASP A 139 -9.44 -11.16 -21.75
C ASP A 139 -9.35 -10.89 -23.25
N ALA A 140 -9.07 -9.64 -23.60
CA ALA A 140 -8.67 -9.29 -24.96
C ALA A 140 -7.29 -9.90 -25.24
N VAL A 141 -7.18 -10.58 -26.38
CA VAL A 141 -5.92 -11.18 -26.81
C VAL A 141 -5.03 -10.08 -27.40
N VAL A 142 -3.77 -10.09 -27.02
CA VAL A 142 -2.77 -9.20 -27.59
C VAL A 142 -2.55 -9.54 -29.06
N PRO A 143 -2.80 -8.64 -30.03
CA PRO A 143 -2.55 -8.90 -31.45
C PRO A 143 -1.08 -9.16 -31.73
N ALA A 144 -0.78 -10.00 -32.73
CA ALA A 144 0.58 -10.18 -33.21
C ALA A 144 1.11 -8.81 -33.74
N GLY A 145 2.31 -8.42 -33.28
CA GLY A 145 2.94 -7.16 -33.66
C GLY A 145 2.43 -5.92 -32.90
N ALA A 146 1.59 -6.10 -31.87
CA ALA A 146 1.17 -5.00 -31.02
C ALA A 146 2.38 -4.32 -30.35
N THR A 147 2.38 -3.00 -30.32
CA THR A 147 3.36 -2.17 -29.60
C THR A 147 3.29 -2.42 -28.11
N MET A 148 4.33 -2.07 -27.36
CA MET A 148 4.31 -2.17 -25.89
C MET A 148 3.19 -1.34 -25.27
N ALA A 149 2.90 -0.17 -25.81
CA ALA A 149 1.80 0.68 -25.34
C ALA A 149 0.44 0.00 -25.54
N GLU A 150 0.19 -0.63 -26.71
CA GLU A 150 -1.04 -1.39 -26.97
C GLU A 150 -1.14 -2.60 -26.05
N GLN A 151 -0.05 -3.34 -25.83
CA GLN A 151 -0.03 -4.47 -24.90
C GLN A 151 -0.35 -4.02 -23.46
N ALA A 152 0.23 -2.91 -23.01
CA ALA A 152 -0.06 -2.35 -21.70
C ALA A 152 -1.52 -1.90 -21.56
N ALA A 153 -2.05 -1.22 -22.60
CA ALA A 153 -3.44 -0.81 -22.62
C ALA A 153 -4.39 -2.00 -22.57
N ILE A 154 -4.08 -3.08 -23.28
CA ILE A 154 -4.84 -4.34 -23.23
C ILE A 154 -4.72 -4.97 -21.84
N GLY A 155 -3.53 -5.05 -21.27
CA GLY A 155 -3.31 -5.61 -19.92
C GLY A 155 -4.08 -4.83 -18.85
N TRP A 156 -4.06 -3.50 -18.91
CA TRP A 156 -4.85 -2.66 -18.01
C TRP A 156 -6.35 -2.82 -18.25
N THR A 157 -6.79 -2.84 -19.50
CA THR A 157 -8.20 -3.05 -19.85
C THR A 157 -8.70 -4.40 -19.36
N ASN A 158 -7.91 -5.48 -19.56
CA ASN A 158 -8.24 -6.82 -19.05
C ASN A 158 -8.38 -6.86 -17.53
N TYR A 159 -7.63 -6.03 -16.82
CA TYR A 159 -7.78 -5.88 -15.38
C TYR A 159 -9.05 -5.11 -15.02
N VAL A 160 -9.22 -3.88 -15.52
CA VAL A 160 -10.32 -2.99 -15.09
C VAL A 160 -11.70 -3.46 -15.55
N GLN A 161 -11.80 -4.28 -16.60
CA GLN A 161 -13.09 -4.87 -17.00
C GLN A 161 -13.68 -5.86 -15.97
N ARG A 162 -12.87 -6.29 -14.98
CA ARG A 162 -13.28 -7.13 -13.84
C ARG A 162 -13.07 -6.45 -12.49
N HIS A 163 -12.30 -5.37 -12.49
CA HIS A 163 -11.87 -4.67 -11.28
C HIS A 163 -12.07 -3.16 -11.46
N THR A 164 -13.26 -2.67 -11.13
CA THR A 164 -13.59 -1.24 -11.24
C THR A 164 -14.10 -0.73 -9.90
N SER A 165 -13.35 0.16 -9.28
CA SER A 165 -13.74 0.87 -8.07
C SER A 165 -12.89 2.13 -7.89
N PRO A 166 -13.28 3.10 -7.06
CA PRO A 166 -12.44 4.24 -6.70
C PRO A 166 -11.08 3.87 -6.08
N MET A 167 -10.97 2.68 -5.51
CA MET A 167 -9.71 2.18 -4.93
C MET A 167 -8.65 1.90 -6.00
N ILE A 168 -9.09 1.45 -7.19
CA ILE A 168 -8.19 1.20 -8.33
C ILE A 168 -7.49 2.50 -8.77
N ASP A 169 -8.24 3.59 -8.88
CA ASP A 169 -7.70 4.87 -9.31
C ASP A 169 -6.75 5.48 -8.27
N LEU A 170 -7.01 5.23 -6.98
CA LEU A 170 -6.21 5.79 -5.90
C LEU A 170 -4.93 5.00 -5.63
N PHE A 171 -4.98 3.67 -5.65
CA PHE A 171 -3.94 2.84 -5.06
C PHE A 171 -3.29 1.84 -6.01
N PHE A 172 -3.84 1.59 -7.20
CA PHE A 172 -3.33 0.53 -8.06
C PHE A 172 -2.45 1.06 -9.18
N GLY A 173 -1.28 0.47 -9.28
CA GLY A 173 -0.32 0.67 -10.37
C GLY A 173 -0.25 -0.53 -11.30
N LEU A 174 0.52 -0.38 -12.38
CA LEU A 174 0.79 -1.43 -13.37
C LEU A 174 2.29 -1.56 -13.58
N MET A 175 2.77 -2.81 -13.60
CA MET A 175 4.14 -3.17 -13.93
C MET A 175 4.17 -4.08 -15.15
N ARG A 176 5.23 -3.93 -15.96
CA ARG A 176 5.62 -4.90 -16.96
C ARG A 176 6.75 -5.77 -16.40
N LYS A 177 6.54 -7.06 -16.31
CA LYS A 177 7.60 -8.05 -16.09
C LYS A 177 8.08 -8.55 -17.43
N THR A 178 9.38 -8.56 -17.65
CA THR A 178 10.02 -9.05 -18.86
C THR A 178 10.91 -10.22 -18.50
N ILE A 179 10.70 -11.36 -19.16
CA ILE A 179 11.59 -12.52 -19.08
C ILE A 179 12.34 -12.62 -20.40
N GLU A 180 13.66 -12.51 -20.35
CA GLU A 180 14.55 -12.65 -21.51
C GLU A 180 15.30 -13.96 -21.43
N CYS A 181 15.03 -14.85 -22.39
CA CYS A 181 15.70 -16.13 -22.50
C CYS A 181 17.17 -15.97 -22.95
N GLN A 182 18.11 -16.48 -22.19
CA GLN A 182 19.53 -16.40 -22.53
C GLN A 182 19.94 -17.36 -23.67
N GLY A 183 19.11 -18.36 -23.96
CA GLY A 183 19.38 -19.34 -25.03
C GLY A 183 18.98 -18.90 -26.43
N CYS A 184 18.01 -18.00 -26.58
CA CYS A 184 17.53 -17.51 -27.88
C CYS A 184 17.23 -16.02 -27.93
N MET A 185 17.44 -15.30 -26.82
CA MET A 185 17.16 -13.84 -26.62
C MET A 185 15.70 -13.46 -26.84
N ALA A 186 14.78 -14.42 -26.91
CA ALA A 186 13.34 -14.15 -26.97
C ALA A 186 12.87 -13.55 -25.66
N LYS A 187 11.97 -12.55 -25.77
CA LYS A 187 11.36 -11.86 -24.64
C LYS A 187 9.90 -12.24 -24.52
N SER A 188 9.47 -12.50 -23.29
CA SER A 188 8.06 -12.61 -22.93
C SER A 188 7.68 -11.52 -21.94
N TYR A 189 6.46 -11.07 -22.01
CA TYR A 189 5.96 -9.94 -21.21
C TYR A 189 4.74 -10.36 -20.41
N GLN A 190 4.70 -9.92 -19.15
CA GLN A 190 3.57 -10.08 -18.25
C GLN A 190 3.21 -8.74 -17.64
N TRP A 191 1.91 -8.49 -17.48
CA TRP A 191 1.38 -7.27 -16.89
C TRP A 191 0.80 -7.61 -15.54
N GLU A 192 1.32 -6.98 -14.49
CA GLU A 192 0.88 -7.19 -13.11
C GLU A 192 0.47 -5.87 -12.47
N THR A 193 -0.66 -5.90 -11.78
CA THR A 193 -1.10 -4.77 -10.94
C THR A 193 -0.54 -4.91 -9.53
N PHE A 194 -0.37 -3.79 -8.84
CA PHE A 194 0.03 -3.74 -7.44
C PHE A 194 -0.69 -2.60 -6.73
N ASN A 195 -0.96 -2.75 -5.44
CA ASN A 195 -1.52 -1.70 -4.57
C ASN A 195 -0.53 -1.25 -3.49
N VAL A 196 0.48 -2.04 -3.20
CA VAL A 196 1.63 -1.70 -2.36
C VAL A 196 2.90 -2.15 -3.08
N PHE A 197 3.86 -1.23 -3.24
CA PHE A 197 5.13 -1.55 -3.89
C PHE A 197 6.19 -1.89 -2.83
N LYS A 198 6.83 -3.06 -2.97
CA LYS A 198 7.86 -3.52 -2.01
C LYS A 198 9.23 -3.11 -2.48
N ILE A 199 10.04 -2.54 -1.60
CA ILE A 199 11.40 -2.09 -1.90
C ILE A 199 12.41 -2.70 -0.91
N PRO A 200 13.59 -3.18 -1.36
CA PRO A 200 14.63 -3.67 -0.47
C PRO A 200 15.46 -2.52 0.12
N CYS A 201 16.12 -2.77 1.25
CA CYS A 201 17.05 -1.82 1.87
C CYS A 201 18.41 -1.84 1.16
N LYS A 202 18.51 -1.33 -0.07
CA LYS A 202 19.73 -1.44 -0.89
C LYS A 202 20.01 -0.17 -1.67
N GLY A 203 21.12 0.53 -1.33
CA GLY A 203 21.55 1.78 -1.96
C GLY A 203 21.46 2.96 -1.01
N ASP A 204 21.86 4.12 -1.48
CA ASP A 204 22.03 5.36 -0.70
C ASP A 204 20.88 6.36 -0.89
N SER A 205 19.86 5.99 -1.68
CA SER A 205 18.67 6.79 -1.91
C SER A 205 17.41 5.91 -2.02
N LEU A 206 16.24 6.52 -1.81
CA LEU A 206 14.96 5.82 -1.96
C LEU A 206 14.72 5.39 -3.42
N GLN A 207 15.21 6.18 -4.39
CA GLN A 207 15.21 5.83 -5.82
C GLN A 207 16.04 4.59 -6.09
N GLU A 208 17.21 4.45 -5.46
CA GLU A 208 18.04 3.25 -5.62
C GLU A 208 17.40 2.01 -4.99
N TRP A 209 16.70 2.16 -3.87
CA TRP A 209 15.92 1.07 -3.29
C TRP A 209 14.82 0.63 -4.25
N PHE A 210 14.13 1.59 -4.86
CA PHE A 210 13.11 1.31 -5.87
C PHE A 210 13.72 0.64 -7.12
N ARG A 211 14.85 1.18 -7.63
CA ARG A 211 15.59 0.60 -8.76
C ARG A 211 16.03 -0.83 -8.50
N THR A 212 16.49 -1.13 -7.30
CA THR A 212 16.94 -2.49 -6.92
C THR A 212 15.79 -3.51 -7.00
N GLU A 213 14.56 -3.11 -6.69
CA GLU A 213 13.39 -4.00 -6.86
C GLU A 213 13.08 -4.28 -8.33
N CYS A 214 13.37 -3.33 -9.20
CA CYS A 214 13.15 -3.47 -10.65
C CYS A 214 14.34 -4.12 -11.38
N ALA A 215 15.47 -4.31 -10.70
CA ALA A 215 16.71 -4.82 -11.30
C ALA A 215 16.56 -6.26 -11.79
N PRO A 216 17.38 -6.67 -12.80
CA PRO A 216 17.38 -8.02 -13.29
C PRO A 216 17.69 -9.05 -12.21
N THR A 217 16.93 -10.14 -12.21
CA THR A 217 17.19 -11.35 -11.40
C THR A 217 17.28 -12.57 -12.31
N ASP A 218 18.14 -13.53 -11.93
CA ASP A 218 18.39 -14.72 -12.72
C ASP A 218 17.32 -15.78 -12.45
N ILE A 219 16.88 -16.44 -13.52
CA ILE A 219 16.07 -17.64 -13.51
C ILE A 219 16.91 -18.76 -14.11
N GLU A 220 17.26 -19.77 -13.30
CA GLU A 220 18.14 -20.86 -13.73
C GLU A 220 17.45 -21.90 -14.63
N ASP A 221 16.13 -22.06 -14.52
CA ASP A 221 15.39 -23.16 -15.16
C ASP A 221 14.08 -22.65 -15.80
N TYR A 222 14.24 -21.84 -16.86
CA TYR A 222 13.13 -21.23 -17.60
C TYR A 222 12.67 -22.10 -18.78
N ALA A 223 11.36 -22.35 -18.87
CA ALA A 223 10.73 -23.05 -19.98
C ALA A 223 10.42 -22.08 -21.13
N CYS A 224 11.42 -21.75 -21.94
CA CYS A 224 11.22 -20.85 -23.09
C CYS A 224 10.53 -21.60 -24.24
N GLU A 225 9.39 -21.10 -24.69
CA GLU A 225 8.61 -21.73 -25.78
C GLU A 225 9.42 -21.90 -27.07
N SER A 226 10.13 -20.86 -27.49
CA SER A 226 10.99 -20.92 -28.69
C SER A 226 12.13 -21.96 -28.58
N CYS A 227 12.73 -22.10 -27.39
CA CYS A 227 13.78 -23.11 -27.16
C CYS A 227 13.21 -24.50 -27.04
N GLN A 228 12.01 -24.67 -26.47
CA GLN A 228 11.32 -25.96 -26.41
C GLN A 228 10.97 -26.46 -27.82
N THR A 229 10.41 -25.58 -28.67
CA THR A 229 10.13 -25.91 -30.09
C THR A 229 11.38 -26.29 -30.86
N ALA A 230 12.54 -25.70 -30.52
CA ALA A 230 13.85 -26.02 -31.12
C ALA A 230 14.60 -27.17 -30.40
N GLU A 231 13.93 -27.91 -29.51
CA GLU A 231 14.46 -29.02 -28.71
C GLU A 231 15.72 -28.69 -27.87
N LYS A 232 15.91 -27.41 -27.53
CA LYS A 232 17.06 -26.95 -26.73
C LYS A 232 16.88 -27.14 -25.21
N GLY A 233 15.69 -27.60 -24.77
CA GLY A 233 15.37 -27.78 -23.36
C GLY A 233 15.19 -26.45 -22.61
N ARG A 234 15.23 -26.54 -21.26
CA ARG A 234 15.09 -25.38 -20.38
C ARG A 234 16.37 -24.55 -20.41
N GLN A 235 16.23 -23.25 -20.26
CA GLN A 235 17.30 -22.26 -20.42
C GLN A 235 17.44 -21.40 -19.18
N LYS A 236 18.55 -20.70 -19.04
CA LYS A 236 18.66 -19.56 -18.15
C LYS A 236 17.89 -18.36 -18.72
N ALA A 237 17.36 -17.52 -17.85
CA ALA A 237 16.69 -16.30 -18.28
C ALA A 237 16.93 -15.16 -17.26
N HIS A 238 16.76 -13.93 -17.69
CA HIS A 238 16.69 -12.77 -16.82
C HIS A 238 15.25 -12.31 -16.70
N LEU A 239 14.80 -12.11 -15.45
CA LEU A 239 13.56 -11.44 -15.14
C LEU A 239 13.86 -10.00 -14.68
N PHE A 240 13.26 -9.02 -15.31
CA PHE A 240 13.33 -7.63 -14.87
C PHE A 240 11.98 -6.95 -15.00
N SER A 241 11.79 -5.91 -14.19
CA SER A 241 10.52 -5.23 -14.05
C SER A 241 10.66 -3.77 -14.42
N HIS A 242 9.63 -3.23 -15.07
CA HIS A 242 9.52 -1.80 -15.31
C HIS A 242 8.17 -1.32 -14.81
N VAL A 243 8.15 -0.17 -14.19
CA VAL A 243 6.91 0.51 -13.90
C VAL A 243 6.27 0.95 -15.21
N TRP A 244 4.98 0.76 -15.31
CA TRP A 244 4.19 1.28 -16.42
C TRP A 244 3.25 2.38 -15.98
N ARG A 245 2.65 2.24 -14.81
CA ARG A 245 1.78 3.23 -14.18
C ARG A 245 1.96 3.21 -12.68
N LEU A 246 2.08 4.39 -12.05
CA LEU A 246 2.00 4.54 -10.60
C LEU A 246 0.63 5.08 -10.17
N PRO A 247 0.13 4.73 -8.97
CA PRO A 247 -1.09 5.30 -8.41
C PRO A 247 -0.87 6.72 -7.86
N SER A 248 -1.94 7.48 -7.67
CA SER A 248 -1.84 8.81 -7.03
C SER A 248 -1.47 8.74 -5.55
N SER A 249 -1.82 7.63 -4.89
CA SER A 249 -1.50 7.31 -3.50
C SER A 249 -0.68 6.03 -3.48
N LEU A 250 0.65 6.17 -3.43
CA LEU A 250 1.60 5.06 -3.51
C LEU A 250 2.04 4.65 -2.10
N PHE A 251 1.83 3.39 -1.74
CA PHE A 251 2.42 2.79 -0.55
C PHE A 251 3.71 2.05 -0.92
N LEU A 252 4.80 2.38 -0.22
CA LEU A 252 6.08 1.69 -0.33
C LEU A 252 6.30 0.87 0.94
N ALA A 253 6.34 -0.46 0.82
CA ALA A 253 6.67 -1.35 1.92
C ALA A 253 8.15 -1.75 1.86
N ILE A 254 8.88 -1.50 2.93
CA ILE A 254 10.32 -1.76 3.01
C ILE A 254 10.54 -3.21 3.44
N LYS A 255 11.26 -3.99 2.62
CA LYS A 255 11.61 -5.40 2.88
C LYS A 255 12.68 -5.50 3.98
N ARG A 256 12.28 -5.31 5.23
CA ARG A 256 13.22 -5.32 6.38
C ARG A 256 13.48 -6.70 6.94
N PHE A 257 12.63 -7.67 6.69
CA PHE A 257 12.75 -9.01 7.27
C PHE A 257 13.25 -10.00 6.25
N SER A 258 14.35 -10.67 6.58
CA SER A 258 14.91 -11.78 5.81
C SER A 258 14.29 -13.11 6.25
N LEU A 259 14.45 -14.15 5.41
CA LEU A 259 13.91 -15.49 5.68
C LEU A 259 14.47 -16.14 6.95
N ASP A 260 15.67 -15.73 7.38
CA ASP A 260 16.30 -16.20 8.64
C ASP A 260 15.80 -15.43 9.88
N GLY A 261 14.83 -14.54 9.71
CA GLY A 261 14.20 -13.78 10.80
C GLY A 261 14.98 -12.56 11.28
N ARG A 262 16.04 -12.16 10.58
CA ARG A 262 16.77 -10.93 10.89
C ARG A 262 16.02 -9.74 10.34
N LYS A 263 16.08 -8.63 11.10
CA LYS A 263 15.59 -7.33 10.65
C LYS A 263 16.73 -6.49 10.11
N ASP A 264 16.60 -6.03 8.88
CA ASP A 264 17.52 -5.05 8.30
C ASP A 264 17.28 -3.68 8.94
N MET A 265 18.33 -3.14 9.56
CA MET A 265 18.32 -1.88 10.29
C MET A 265 18.90 -0.72 9.48
N THR A 266 19.11 -0.90 8.17
CA THR A 266 19.54 0.18 7.27
C THR A 266 18.58 1.36 7.37
N PRO A 267 19.04 2.58 7.69
CA PRO A 267 18.21 3.76 7.74
C PRO A 267 17.52 4.01 6.39
N CYS A 268 16.27 4.42 6.40
CA CYS A 268 15.59 4.86 5.19
C CYS A 268 16.27 6.14 4.67
N PRO A 269 16.83 6.14 3.45
CA PRO A 269 17.64 7.24 2.92
C PRO A 269 16.76 8.30 2.24
N TYR A 270 15.69 8.70 2.90
CA TYR A 270 14.78 9.73 2.41
C TYR A 270 14.88 10.98 3.28
N ASP A 271 14.95 12.14 2.66
CA ASP A 271 15.13 13.43 3.34
C ASP A 271 13.85 14.26 3.47
N GLY A 272 12.74 13.73 2.95
CA GLY A 272 11.44 14.42 2.94
C GLY A 272 11.17 15.28 1.71
N SER A 273 12.15 15.45 0.82
CA SER A 273 11.96 16.22 -0.42
C SER A 273 11.10 15.49 -1.43
N PRO A 274 10.35 16.22 -2.29
CA PRO A 274 9.58 15.59 -3.37
C PRO A 274 10.46 14.77 -4.31
N ILE A 275 10.05 13.52 -4.56
CA ILE A 275 10.79 12.51 -5.31
C ILE A 275 10.07 12.17 -6.62
N SER A 276 10.82 11.89 -7.68
CA SER A 276 10.33 11.32 -8.94
C SER A 276 10.80 9.88 -9.07
N PHE A 277 9.95 9.04 -9.65
CA PHE A 277 10.27 7.66 -10.03
C PHE A 277 10.34 7.48 -11.55
N ALA A 278 10.45 8.57 -12.32
CA ALA A 278 10.45 8.57 -13.78
C ALA A 278 11.49 7.62 -14.40
N GLU A 279 12.67 7.51 -13.80
CA GLU A 279 13.76 6.65 -14.26
C GLU A 279 13.47 5.13 -14.19
N HIS A 280 12.40 4.73 -13.49
CA HIS A 280 12.01 3.33 -13.33
C HIS A 280 10.90 2.90 -14.30
N PHE A 281 10.41 3.84 -15.10
CA PHE A 281 9.44 3.55 -16.14
C PHE A 281 10.10 2.88 -17.34
N ALA A 282 9.34 2.05 -18.03
CA ALA A 282 9.74 1.53 -19.33
C ALA A 282 9.99 2.68 -20.30
N GLU A 283 11.00 2.56 -21.16
CA GLU A 283 11.33 3.58 -22.15
C GLU A 283 10.13 3.88 -23.06
N GLU A 284 9.41 2.82 -23.46
CA GLU A 284 8.24 2.90 -24.32
C GLU A 284 6.96 3.35 -23.60
N SER A 285 7.01 3.51 -22.25
CA SER A 285 5.84 3.96 -21.53
C SER A 285 5.65 5.45 -21.76
N ASP A 286 4.57 5.80 -22.43
CA ASP A 286 4.13 7.19 -22.64
C ASP A 286 3.07 7.53 -21.59
N HIS A 287 3.52 7.60 -20.34
CA HIS A 287 2.59 7.80 -19.23
C HIS A 287 2.75 9.17 -18.60
N GLU A 288 1.62 9.82 -18.43
CA GLU A 288 1.47 11.01 -17.59
C GLU A 288 2.12 10.82 -16.19
N SER A 289 2.06 9.60 -15.64
CA SER A 289 2.65 9.31 -14.33
C SER A 289 4.19 9.36 -14.28
N LYS A 290 4.90 9.39 -15.43
CA LYS A 290 6.36 9.65 -15.47
C LYS A 290 6.70 11.01 -14.89
N GLU A 291 5.89 12.01 -15.17
CA GLU A 291 6.10 13.39 -14.74
C GLU A 291 5.69 13.63 -13.28
N TRP A 292 5.10 12.63 -12.63
CA TRP A 292 4.60 12.78 -11.29
C TRP A 292 5.75 12.83 -10.28
N ARG A 293 5.59 13.74 -9.35
CA ARG A 293 6.41 13.80 -8.14
C ARG A 293 5.57 13.38 -6.95
N TYR A 294 6.24 12.81 -5.99
CA TYR A 294 5.60 12.31 -4.77
C TYR A 294 6.25 12.93 -3.55
N GLU A 295 5.44 13.20 -2.53
CA GLU A 295 5.89 13.57 -1.21
C GLU A 295 5.42 12.55 -0.17
N CYS A 296 6.21 12.31 0.86
CA CYS A 296 5.80 11.45 1.96
C CYS A 296 4.74 12.17 2.80
N ARG A 297 3.62 11.48 3.06
CA ARG A 297 2.51 11.98 3.87
C ARG A 297 2.19 11.07 5.05
N GLY A 298 2.82 9.91 5.14
CA GLY A 298 2.67 8.98 6.24
C GLY A 298 3.80 7.98 6.32
N VAL A 299 4.14 7.57 7.53
CA VAL A 299 5.17 6.59 7.83
C VAL A 299 4.64 5.63 8.88
N ALA A 300 4.64 4.34 8.61
CA ALA A 300 4.55 3.32 9.66
C ALA A 300 5.94 3.01 10.15
N ASP A 301 6.16 3.16 11.43
CA ASP A 301 7.37 2.73 12.12
C ASP A 301 7.17 1.36 12.75
N HIS A 302 8.19 0.51 12.70
CA HIS A 302 8.24 -0.75 13.41
C HIS A 302 9.50 -0.82 14.29
N HIS A 303 9.31 -0.98 15.57
CA HIS A 303 10.36 -1.19 16.58
C HIS A 303 10.35 -2.64 17.04
N GLY A 304 11.52 -3.24 17.22
CA GLY A 304 11.64 -4.66 17.59
C GLY A 304 12.02 -5.57 16.43
N GLY A 305 11.74 -6.85 16.53
CA GLY A 305 12.11 -7.89 15.58
C GLY A 305 10.91 -8.69 15.04
N MET A 306 11.18 -9.75 14.27
CA MET A 306 10.15 -10.60 13.66
C MET A 306 9.23 -11.29 14.68
N ARG A 307 9.74 -11.62 15.87
CA ARG A 307 8.98 -12.36 16.90
C ARG A 307 8.22 -11.47 17.87
N GLY A 308 8.39 -10.17 17.75
CA GLY A 308 7.77 -9.20 18.65
C GLY A 308 8.27 -7.80 18.37
N GLY A 309 7.36 -6.85 18.44
CA GLY A 309 7.67 -5.47 18.19
C GLY A 309 6.47 -4.58 18.49
N HIS A 310 6.61 -3.33 18.11
CA HIS A 310 5.59 -2.33 18.28
C HIS A 310 5.54 -1.44 17.04
N TYR A 311 4.35 -1.11 16.61
CA TYR A 311 4.09 -0.19 15.50
C TYR A 311 3.59 1.14 16.01
N SER A 312 4.05 2.22 15.38
CA SER A 312 3.52 3.57 15.51
C SER A 312 3.44 4.25 14.14
N ALA A 313 2.72 5.35 14.03
CA ALA A 313 2.59 6.08 12.79
C ALA A 313 3.05 7.52 12.94
N GLN A 314 3.68 8.05 11.89
CA GLN A 314 3.84 9.47 11.67
C GLN A 314 2.98 9.83 10.46
N MET A 315 2.18 10.88 10.56
CA MET A 315 1.28 11.21 9.46
C MET A 315 1.02 12.72 9.35
N ALA A 316 0.94 13.19 8.13
CA ALA A 316 0.45 14.51 7.86
C ALA A 316 -1.08 14.53 7.94
N HIS A 317 -1.63 15.50 8.64
CA HIS A 317 -3.07 15.68 8.68
C HIS A 317 -3.60 16.02 7.27
N PRO A 318 -4.63 15.32 6.77
CA PRO A 318 -5.04 15.44 5.37
C PRO A 318 -5.59 16.82 4.97
N VAL A 319 -5.96 17.66 5.94
CA VAL A 319 -6.49 19.02 5.71
C VAL A 319 -5.48 20.10 6.09
N SER A 320 -4.90 20.05 7.31
CA SER A 320 -3.99 21.11 7.80
C SER A 320 -2.53 20.92 7.35
N ASN A 321 -2.18 19.75 6.85
CA ASN A 321 -0.82 19.33 6.51
C ASN A 321 0.19 19.28 7.67
N GLU A 322 -0.26 19.48 8.90
CA GLU A 322 0.56 19.36 10.09
C GLU A 322 0.90 17.91 10.37
N TRP A 323 2.12 17.67 10.84
CA TRP A 323 2.59 16.34 11.15
C TRP A 323 2.26 15.93 12.58
N TRP A 324 1.87 14.66 12.72
CA TRP A 324 1.51 14.02 13.98
C TRP A 324 2.20 12.68 14.12
N TRP A 325 2.75 12.43 15.29
CA TRP A 325 3.12 11.10 15.72
C TRP A 325 1.97 10.48 16.50
N VAL A 326 1.61 9.27 16.15
CA VAL A 326 0.49 8.54 16.76
C VAL A 326 0.99 7.15 17.18
N ASP A 327 0.84 6.85 18.44
CA ASP A 327 1.24 5.59 19.06
C ASP A 327 0.07 5.09 19.92
N ASP A 328 -0.66 4.13 19.37
CA ASP A 328 -1.88 3.61 19.98
C ASP A 328 -2.81 4.76 20.46
N PRO A 329 -3.13 4.93 21.76
CA PRO A 329 -4.05 6.00 22.20
C PRO A 329 -3.43 7.39 22.19
N ILE A 330 -2.13 7.49 21.99
CA ILE A 330 -1.38 8.76 22.11
C ILE A 330 -1.29 9.42 20.74
N SER A 331 -1.54 10.74 20.67
CA SER A 331 -1.26 11.55 19.49
C SER A 331 -0.53 12.84 19.90
N GLN A 332 0.59 13.13 19.23
CA GLN A 332 1.43 14.30 19.51
C GLN A 332 1.78 15.01 18.21
N SER A 333 1.71 16.34 18.22
CA SER A 333 2.20 17.15 17.11
C SER A 333 3.71 17.01 16.97
N MET A 334 4.19 16.99 15.74
CA MET A 334 5.62 16.96 15.42
C MET A 334 5.93 17.95 14.29
N PRO A 335 7.14 18.53 14.26
CA PRO A 335 7.48 19.57 13.28
C PRO A 335 7.63 18.99 11.86
N SER A 336 8.12 17.77 11.73
CA SER A 336 8.37 17.09 10.46
C SER A 336 8.47 15.58 10.69
N PRO A 337 8.31 14.75 9.64
CA PRO A 337 8.52 13.31 9.73
C PRO A 337 9.99 12.98 9.99
N ARG A 338 10.22 11.80 10.58
CA ARG A 338 11.56 11.27 10.85
C ARG A 338 11.79 10.03 10.00
N PHE A 339 12.92 10.03 9.28
CA PHE A 339 13.31 8.88 8.48
C PHE A 339 14.50 8.16 9.11
N GLY A 340 14.45 6.83 9.16
CA GLY A 340 15.45 6.02 9.85
C GLY A 340 15.21 4.52 9.72
N SER A 341 15.83 3.75 10.61
CA SER A 341 15.79 2.28 10.59
C SER A 341 14.46 1.68 11.06
N SER A 342 13.60 2.47 11.69
CA SER A 342 12.25 2.02 12.11
C SER A 342 11.22 2.07 10.99
N ASN A 343 11.41 2.89 9.95
CA ASN A 343 10.42 3.06 8.90
C ASN A 343 10.16 1.73 8.18
N TYR A 344 8.90 1.37 8.04
CA TYR A 344 8.46 0.09 7.51
C TYR A 344 7.53 0.23 6.31
N VAL A 345 6.54 1.14 6.37
CA VAL A 345 5.70 1.50 5.22
C VAL A 345 5.68 3.01 5.09
N LEU A 346 5.91 3.51 3.87
CA LEU A 346 5.77 4.93 3.53
C LEU A 346 4.52 5.12 2.68
N TYR A 347 3.70 6.11 3.03
CA TYR A 347 2.65 6.62 2.17
C TYR A 347 3.18 7.83 1.40
N MET A 348 3.27 7.70 0.09
CA MET A 348 3.74 8.70 -0.85
C MET A 348 2.55 9.24 -1.65
N ARG A 349 2.27 10.53 -1.55
CA ARG A 349 1.19 11.18 -2.28
C ARG A 349 1.73 11.91 -3.50
N ARG A 350 1.08 11.74 -4.65
CA ARG A 350 1.34 12.55 -5.82
C ARG A 350 1.07 14.02 -5.51
N ILE A 351 2.01 14.89 -5.85
CA ILE A 351 1.84 16.33 -5.87
C ILE A 351 1.64 16.79 -7.30
N SER A 352 0.72 17.73 -7.52
CA SER A 352 0.55 18.35 -8.82
C SER A 352 1.83 19.09 -9.16
N THR A 353 2.37 18.86 -10.35
CA THR A 353 3.40 19.74 -10.91
C THR A 353 2.76 21.13 -11.01
N ILE A 354 3.22 22.07 -10.18
CA ILE A 354 2.86 23.49 -10.39
C ILE A 354 3.53 23.87 -11.71
N VAL A 355 2.72 24.02 -12.74
CA VAL A 355 3.15 24.58 -14.04
C VAL A 355 3.44 26.06 -13.86
#